data_d5fc5ce1a48e0ec18df3ae2aa498c11f
#
_entry.id   d5fc5ce1a48e0ec18df3ae2aa498c11f
#
_cell.length_a   1.000
_cell.length_b   1.000
_cell.length_c   1.000
_cell.angle_alpha   90.00
_cell.angle_beta   90.00
_cell.angle_gamma   90.00
#
_symmetry.space_group_name_H-M   'P 1'
#
loop_
_entity.id
_entity.type
_entity.pdbx_description
1 polymer ?
#
loop_
_entity_poly.entity_id
_entity_poly.type
_entity_poly.pdbx_seq_one_letter_code
_entity_poly.pdbx_strand_id
1 'polypeptide(L)'
;MKNLHFIGIGGIGMSSLAAAAQDMGITVSGSDRGADRPENRHIIAPLKNQGIAIYPQDGSRFSEQPAPDAIVYSTAIESDNPDFAAAGSIPRMHRSELLRYLLENSGKSSIAITGSCGKSSVCGYLTEALSNLGKEPTMLSGALSKKFRSETFAGNFRSGKGEHLIFEADESDKSLLNYGADYAIILNIGTDHYDKAELAKMFGEFLQQVRKGAVLTEEVFEAVKEVIPPGLTVRVASDRDGANVDEYIASYTSGINGSTAVYSGGSSIKLPKPGRHMAINALCIKLMLQMLGIPETDAIEALGSFEGVWRRDDYAGTTASGAEVFDDYAHNPEKILSCLSGMKERCSGSLFAIFQPHGYKPFGFMEAQLFEYMENFLRPGDRFILLEPFYAGGTSSFSPSAREIHQKWSAASTAPERFITLPDREAVKEFIAAHCKKGDVVTIMGARDNSLSDFAAELCR
;
A
#
# COMPACT_ATOMS: atom_id res chain seq x y z
N MET A 1 -10.26 19.05 -20.96
CA MET A 1 -9.35 19.56 -19.94
C MET A 1 -7.95 19.66 -20.54
N LYS A 2 -7.30 20.83 -20.39
CA LYS A 2 -5.95 21.04 -20.92
C LYS A 2 -4.95 21.45 -19.84
N ASN A 3 -5.42 22.00 -18.71
CA ASN A 3 -4.61 22.49 -17.64
C ASN A 3 -5.22 22.17 -16.27
N LEU A 4 -4.50 21.44 -15.42
CA LEU A 4 -4.95 21.03 -14.08
C LEU A 4 -3.98 21.53 -13.01
N HIS A 5 -4.54 21.91 -11.85
CA HIS A 5 -3.74 22.20 -10.66
C HIS A 5 -4.09 21.24 -9.52
N PHE A 6 -3.09 20.57 -8.96
CA PHE A 6 -3.24 19.58 -7.89
C PHE A 6 -2.93 20.19 -6.52
N ILE A 7 -3.87 20.17 -5.59
CA ILE A 7 -3.64 20.56 -4.19
C ILE A 7 -3.19 19.31 -3.42
N GLY A 8 -2.02 19.38 -2.77
CA GLY A 8 -1.38 18.25 -2.10
C GLY A 8 -0.76 17.25 -3.08
N ILE A 9 -0.09 17.75 -4.12
CA ILE A 9 0.51 16.96 -5.20
C ILE A 9 1.58 15.96 -4.72
N GLY A 10 2.23 16.24 -3.58
CA GLY A 10 3.24 15.37 -2.98
C GLY A 10 2.69 14.10 -2.34
N GLY A 11 1.37 13.97 -2.19
CA GLY A 11 0.74 12.72 -1.77
C GLY A 11 0.96 11.61 -2.80
N ILE A 12 1.20 10.36 -2.37
CA ILE A 12 1.57 9.25 -3.28
C ILE A 12 0.50 9.02 -4.36
N GLY A 13 -0.79 8.96 -3.99
CA GLY A 13 -1.87 8.81 -4.97
C GLY A 13 -2.08 10.04 -5.85
N MET A 14 -1.89 11.26 -5.31
CA MET A 14 -2.02 12.51 -6.06
C MET A 14 -0.91 12.66 -7.09
N SER A 15 0.34 12.35 -6.73
CA SER A 15 1.49 12.40 -7.65
C SER A 15 1.39 11.35 -8.76
N SER A 16 0.82 10.18 -8.48
CA SER A 16 0.52 9.16 -9.51
C SER A 16 -0.46 9.69 -10.55
N LEU A 17 -1.56 10.29 -10.12
CA LEU A 17 -2.56 10.88 -11.02
C LEU A 17 -2.02 12.09 -11.78
N ALA A 18 -1.18 12.92 -11.14
CA ALA A 18 -0.53 14.06 -11.77
C ALA A 18 0.39 13.62 -12.91
N ALA A 19 1.23 12.60 -12.66
CA ALA A 19 2.10 12.01 -13.67
C ALA A 19 1.30 11.39 -14.83
N ALA A 20 0.21 10.68 -14.54
CA ALA A 20 -0.67 10.09 -15.56
C ALA A 20 -1.37 11.16 -16.40
N ALA A 21 -1.86 12.24 -15.80
CA ALA A 21 -2.47 13.35 -16.52
C ALA A 21 -1.46 14.04 -17.46
N GLN A 22 -0.24 14.26 -16.97
CA GLN A 22 0.86 14.82 -17.76
C GLN A 22 1.23 13.90 -18.95
N ASP A 23 1.32 12.59 -18.72
CA ASP A 23 1.60 11.59 -19.77
C ASP A 23 0.52 11.56 -20.86
N MET A 24 -0.74 11.85 -20.50
CA MET A 24 -1.85 12.00 -21.44
C MET A 24 -1.91 13.37 -22.12
N GLY A 25 -0.90 14.23 -21.96
CA GLY A 25 -0.79 15.54 -22.63
C GLY A 25 -1.60 16.66 -21.95
N ILE A 26 -2.04 16.47 -20.71
CA ILE A 26 -2.67 17.53 -19.90
C ILE A 26 -1.55 18.30 -19.21
N THR A 27 -1.52 19.63 -19.31
CA THR A 27 -0.58 20.46 -18.55
C THR A 27 -0.92 20.38 -17.07
N VAL A 28 0.07 20.03 -16.26
CA VAL A 28 -0.11 19.82 -14.82
C VAL A 28 0.74 20.79 -14.02
N SER A 29 0.17 21.36 -12.99
CA SER A 29 0.87 22.05 -11.90
C SER A 29 0.32 21.57 -10.55
N GLY A 30 1.01 21.84 -9.45
CA GLY A 30 0.47 21.51 -8.14
C GLY A 30 1.13 22.26 -7.01
N SER A 31 0.52 22.21 -5.85
CA SER A 31 1.01 22.78 -4.60
C SER A 31 1.09 21.72 -3.51
N ASP A 32 2.03 21.86 -2.60
CA ASP A 32 2.18 20.99 -1.45
C ASP A 32 2.87 21.67 -0.28
N ARG A 33 2.36 21.48 0.95
CA ARG A 33 2.95 22.04 2.19
C ARG A 33 4.30 21.41 2.54
N GLY A 34 4.56 20.22 2.06
CA GLY A 34 5.79 19.46 2.28
C GLY A 34 6.73 19.41 1.10
N ALA A 35 6.53 20.25 0.06
CA ALA A 35 7.30 20.18 -1.18
C ALA A 35 8.80 20.37 -0.98
N ASP A 36 9.21 21.20 0.00
CA ASP A 36 10.62 21.49 0.28
C ASP A 36 11.23 20.59 1.37
N ARG A 37 10.45 19.66 1.94
CA ARG A 37 10.94 18.75 2.97
C ARG A 37 11.82 17.67 2.34
N PRO A 38 13.01 17.39 2.92
CA PRO A 38 13.93 16.39 2.38
C PRO A 38 13.29 15.01 2.19
N GLU A 39 12.45 14.58 3.14
CA GLU A 39 11.77 13.29 3.12
C GLU A 39 10.75 13.13 1.98
N ASN A 40 10.31 14.24 1.34
CA ASN A 40 9.39 14.20 0.20
C ASN A 40 10.12 14.35 -1.16
N ARG A 41 11.45 14.55 -1.14
CA ARG A 41 12.25 14.74 -2.35
C ARG A 41 12.07 13.61 -3.37
N HIS A 42 11.91 12.38 -2.90
CA HIS A 42 11.75 11.19 -3.74
C HIS A 42 10.44 11.17 -4.56
N ILE A 43 9.45 12.02 -4.23
CA ILE A 43 8.23 12.23 -5.00
C ILE A 43 8.30 13.57 -5.77
N ILE A 44 8.72 14.63 -5.12
CA ILE A 44 8.69 15.99 -5.70
C ILE A 44 9.73 16.16 -6.81
N ALA A 45 10.94 15.60 -6.66
CA ALA A 45 11.97 15.74 -7.69
C ALA A 45 11.56 15.05 -9.02
N PRO A 46 11.04 13.81 -9.04
CA PRO A 46 10.51 13.22 -10.27
C PRO A 46 9.41 14.04 -10.95
N LEU A 47 8.49 14.63 -10.20
CA LEU A 47 7.45 15.50 -10.77
C LEU A 47 8.05 16.72 -11.44
N LYS A 48 9.01 17.40 -10.80
CA LYS A 48 9.75 18.52 -11.39
C LYS A 48 10.50 18.10 -12.65
N ASN A 49 11.11 16.93 -12.66
CA ASN A 49 11.82 16.38 -13.83
C ASN A 49 10.88 16.05 -15.01
N GLN A 50 9.60 15.83 -14.75
CA GLN A 50 8.55 15.73 -15.80
C GLN A 50 8.07 17.10 -16.30
N GLY A 51 8.62 18.22 -15.80
CA GLY A 51 8.19 19.58 -16.14
C GLY A 51 6.94 20.05 -15.39
N ILE A 52 6.51 19.36 -14.34
CA ILE A 52 5.38 19.78 -13.51
C ILE A 52 5.84 20.90 -12.58
N ALA A 53 5.20 22.06 -12.68
CA ALA A 53 5.48 23.21 -11.82
C ALA A 53 4.90 22.98 -10.41
N ILE A 54 5.76 23.12 -9.39
CA ILE A 54 5.38 22.94 -7.98
C ILE A 54 5.40 24.29 -7.27
N TYR A 55 4.30 24.65 -6.64
CA TYR A 55 4.05 25.91 -5.95
C TYR A 55 3.95 25.70 -4.43
N PRO A 56 4.18 26.76 -3.63
CA PRO A 56 3.72 26.80 -2.25
C PRO A 56 2.21 26.65 -2.19
N GLN A 57 1.70 26.08 -1.09
CA GLN A 57 0.25 25.93 -0.87
C GLN A 57 -0.29 27.17 -0.12
N ASP A 58 -0.20 28.33 -0.78
CA ASP A 58 -0.50 29.66 -0.24
C ASP A 58 -1.43 30.51 -1.13
N GLY A 59 -1.96 29.88 -2.20
CA GLY A 59 -2.82 30.54 -3.18
C GLY A 59 -2.09 31.30 -4.27
N SER A 60 -0.77 31.45 -4.23
CA SER A 60 0.02 32.25 -5.18
C SER A 60 -0.15 31.82 -6.63
N ARG A 61 -0.29 30.51 -6.89
CA ARG A 61 -0.53 29.95 -8.23
C ARG A 61 -1.70 30.61 -8.96
N PHE A 62 -2.77 30.95 -8.25
CA PHE A 62 -4.02 31.43 -8.86
C PHE A 62 -3.95 32.90 -9.31
N SER A 63 -2.86 33.58 -9.00
CA SER A 63 -2.55 34.90 -9.56
C SER A 63 -1.84 34.84 -10.93
N GLU A 64 -1.41 33.64 -11.37
CA GLU A 64 -0.72 33.44 -12.63
C GLU A 64 -1.67 33.01 -13.76
N GLN A 65 -1.29 33.37 -15.01
CA GLN A 65 -2.02 32.95 -16.22
C GLN A 65 -1.20 31.93 -17.03
N PRO A 66 -1.85 30.99 -17.73
CA PRO A 66 -3.31 30.77 -17.73
C PRO A 66 -3.80 30.15 -16.43
N ALA A 67 -5.03 30.48 -16.04
CA ALA A 67 -5.71 29.82 -14.94
C ALA A 67 -5.92 28.33 -15.25
N PRO A 68 -5.91 27.42 -14.24
CA PRO A 68 -6.24 26.02 -14.47
C PRO A 68 -7.72 25.83 -14.84
N ASP A 69 -8.00 24.84 -15.68
CA ASP A 69 -9.38 24.47 -16.03
C ASP A 69 -10.11 23.84 -14.85
N ALA A 70 -9.38 23.17 -13.96
CA ALA A 70 -9.91 22.61 -12.73
C ALA A 70 -8.81 22.41 -11.67
N ILE A 71 -9.23 22.35 -10.41
CA ILE A 71 -8.38 22.00 -9.27
C ILE A 71 -8.65 20.53 -8.91
N VAL A 72 -7.59 19.73 -8.79
CA VAL A 72 -7.68 18.35 -8.34
C VAL A 72 -7.31 18.28 -6.86
N TYR A 73 -8.15 17.61 -6.05
CA TYR A 73 -7.94 17.48 -4.61
C TYR A 73 -8.33 16.09 -4.10
N SER A 74 -7.89 15.76 -2.89
CA SER A 74 -8.30 14.56 -2.14
C SER A 74 -9.04 14.95 -0.86
N THR A 75 -9.70 13.98 -0.24
CA THR A 75 -10.37 14.14 1.06
C THR A 75 -9.44 14.56 2.21
N ALA A 76 -8.12 14.46 2.03
CA ALA A 76 -7.13 14.90 3.02
C ALA A 76 -6.91 16.41 3.06
N ILE A 77 -7.45 17.16 2.08
CA ILE A 77 -7.30 18.63 2.02
C ILE A 77 -8.41 19.28 2.83
N GLU A 78 -8.03 20.08 3.81
CA GLU A 78 -8.96 20.80 4.69
C GLU A 78 -9.72 21.87 3.90
N SER A 79 -10.97 22.16 4.32
CA SER A 79 -11.85 23.11 3.64
C SER A 79 -11.36 24.58 3.71
N ASP A 80 -10.52 24.91 4.68
CA ASP A 80 -9.90 26.21 4.89
C ASP A 80 -8.51 26.35 4.21
N ASN A 81 -8.16 25.41 3.35
CA ASN A 81 -6.90 25.45 2.60
C ASN A 81 -6.81 26.74 1.75
N PRO A 82 -5.70 27.51 1.81
CA PRO A 82 -5.54 28.78 1.09
C PRO A 82 -5.77 28.67 -0.43
N ASP A 83 -5.41 27.55 -1.03
CA ASP A 83 -5.59 27.32 -2.47
C ASP A 83 -7.07 27.25 -2.85
N PHE A 84 -7.93 26.71 -2.00
CA PHE A 84 -9.38 26.72 -2.24
C PHE A 84 -9.98 28.13 -2.22
N ALA A 85 -9.48 28.98 -1.32
CA ALA A 85 -9.95 30.36 -1.23
C ALA A 85 -9.48 31.17 -2.46
N ALA A 86 -8.21 31.03 -2.85
CA ALA A 86 -7.61 31.73 -3.97
C ALA A 86 -8.16 31.27 -5.33
N ALA A 87 -8.54 30.02 -5.47
CA ALA A 87 -9.09 29.46 -6.71
C ALA A 87 -10.49 30.01 -7.07
N GLY A 88 -11.24 30.53 -6.10
CA GLY A 88 -12.53 31.17 -6.34
C GLY A 88 -13.54 30.22 -7.03
N SER A 89 -13.95 30.58 -8.28
CA SER A 89 -14.93 29.85 -9.07
C SER A 89 -14.36 28.76 -9.96
N ILE A 90 -13.04 28.48 -9.91
CA ILE A 90 -12.44 27.41 -10.69
C ILE A 90 -13.05 26.07 -10.28
N PRO A 91 -13.50 25.23 -11.25
CA PRO A 91 -14.09 23.93 -10.96
C PRO A 91 -13.20 23.05 -10.08
N ARG A 92 -13.81 22.37 -9.11
CA ARG A 92 -13.14 21.42 -8.22
C ARG A 92 -13.46 20.01 -8.66
N MET A 93 -12.43 19.18 -8.76
CA MET A 93 -12.51 17.79 -9.18
C MET A 93 -11.89 16.91 -8.10
N HIS A 94 -12.65 15.97 -7.55
CA HIS A 94 -12.08 15.00 -6.62
C HIS A 94 -11.12 14.05 -7.36
N ARG A 95 -10.08 13.54 -6.68
CA ARG A 95 -9.08 12.62 -7.24
C ARG A 95 -9.70 11.42 -7.96
N SER A 96 -10.83 10.90 -7.47
CA SER A 96 -11.53 9.76 -8.08
C SER A 96 -12.25 10.11 -9.38
N GLU A 97 -12.71 11.36 -9.54
CA GLU A 97 -13.32 11.83 -10.79
C GLU A 97 -12.24 11.96 -11.88
N LEU A 98 -11.05 12.45 -11.50
CA LEU A 98 -9.93 12.46 -12.43
C LEU A 98 -9.48 11.04 -12.80
N LEU A 99 -9.38 10.13 -11.82
CA LEU A 99 -9.05 8.74 -12.10
C LEU A 99 -10.04 8.13 -13.10
N ARG A 100 -11.35 8.32 -12.89
CA ARG A 100 -12.37 7.89 -13.86
C ARG A 100 -12.13 8.48 -15.25
N TYR A 101 -11.88 9.78 -15.34
CA TYR A 101 -11.58 10.43 -16.62
C TYR A 101 -10.37 9.82 -17.32
N LEU A 102 -9.27 9.56 -16.57
CA LEU A 102 -8.07 8.94 -17.13
C LEU A 102 -8.33 7.51 -17.60
N LEU A 103 -9.08 6.71 -16.84
CA LEU A 103 -9.47 5.35 -17.23
C LEU A 103 -10.28 5.33 -18.52
N GLU A 104 -11.32 6.16 -18.61
CA GLU A 104 -12.23 6.25 -19.76
C GLU A 104 -11.52 6.75 -21.03
N ASN A 105 -10.49 7.58 -20.88
CA ASN A 105 -9.77 8.19 -22.01
C ASN A 105 -8.40 7.55 -22.32
N SER A 106 -8.00 6.51 -21.56
CA SER A 106 -6.72 5.82 -21.77
C SER A 106 -6.67 4.96 -23.04
N GLY A 107 -7.82 4.52 -23.53
CA GLY A 107 -7.93 3.54 -24.59
C GLY A 107 -7.44 2.14 -24.21
N LYS A 108 -7.23 1.87 -22.93
CA LYS A 108 -6.65 0.63 -22.39
C LYS A 108 -7.70 -0.20 -21.65
N SER A 109 -7.49 -1.52 -21.62
CA SER A 109 -8.25 -2.43 -20.77
C SER A 109 -7.81 -2.28 -19.32
N SER A 110 -8.73 -1.88 -18.45
CA SER A 110 -8.41 -1.54 -17.06
C SER A 110 -8.52 -2.74 -16.12
N ILE A 111 -7.57 -2.86 -15.18
CA ILE A 111 -7.53 -3.90 -14.14
C ILE A 111 -7.48 -3.20 -12.78
N ALA A 112 -8.56 -3.28 -12.03
CA ALA A 112 -8.66 -2.72 -10.68
C ALA A 112 -8.13 -3.68 -9.63
N ILE A 113 -7.33 -3.19 -8.70
CA ILE A 113 -6.85 -3.96 -7.54
C ILE A 113 -7.44 -3.33 -6.29
N THR A 114 -8.26 -4.08 -5.55
CA THR A 114 -8.90 -3.61 -4.31
C THR A 114 -8.87 -4.64 -3.19
N GLY A 115 -9.29 -4.26 -2.00
CA GLY A 115 -9.25 -5.03 -0.76
C GLY A 115 -8.62 -4.25 0.38
N SER A 116 -8.86 -4.62 1.61
CA SER A 116 -8.36 -3.90 2.80
C SER A 116 -6.83 -3.91 2.91
N CYS A 117 -6.19 -5.02 2.49
CA CYS A 117 -4.74 -5.19 2.53
C CYS A 117 -4.19 -5.74 1.21
N GLY A 118 -2.93 -5.41 0.88
CA GLY A 118 -2.21 -6.01 -0.24
C GLY A 118 -2.35 -5.29 -1.59
N LYS A 119 -3.26 -4.32 -1.73
CA LYS A 119 -3.53 -3.59 -2.99
C LYS A 119 -2.26 -3.16 -3.73
N SER A 120 -1.42 -2.36 -3.08
CA SER A 120 -0.19 -1.81 -3.68
C SER A 120 0.80 -2.90 -4.08
N SER A 121 0.94 -3.94 -3.24
CA SER A 121 1.82 -5.07 -3.54
C SER A 121 1.35 -5.83 -4.76
N VAL A 122 0.05 -6.13 -4.87
CA VAL A 122 -0.53 -6.83 -6.03
C VAL A 122 -0.52 -5.96 -7.28
N CYS A 123 -0.79 -4.65 -7.16
CA CYS A 123 -0.69 -3.69 -8.26
C CYS A 123 0.73 -3.67 -8.85
N GLY A 124 1.75 -3.51 -8.00
CA GLY A 124 3.15 -3.55 -8.42
C GLY A 124 3.55 -4.92 -9.00
N TYR A 125 3.17 -6.00 -8.35
CA TYR A 125 3.55 -7.36 -8.74
C TYR A 125 2.91 -7.77 -10.08
N LEU A 126 1.61 -7.52 -10.28
CA LEU A 126 0.94 -7.77 -11.56
C LEU A 126 1.59 -6.93 -12.69
N THR A 127 1.92 -5.67 -12.39
CA THR A 127 2.60 -4.79 -13.36
C THR A 127 3.99 -5.33 -13.72
N GLU A 128 4.76 -5.80 -12.74
CA GLU A 128 6.06 -6.42 -13.00
C GLU A 128 5.92 -7.70 -13.81
N ALA A 129 4.99 -8.58 -13.47
CA ALA A 129 4.72 -9.82 -14.18
C ALA A 129 4.37 -9.56 -15.67
N LEU A 130 3.44 -8.64 -15.93
CA LEU A 130 3.10 -8.25 -17.31
C LEU A 130 4.28 -7.59 -18.03
N SER A 131 5.12 -6.84 -17.33
CA SER A 131 6.33 -6.25 -17.92
C SER A 131 7.37 -7.31 -18.28
N ASN A 132 7.56 -8.34 -17.44
CA ASN A 132 8.44 -9.47 -17.69
C ASN A 132 7.99 -10.27 -18.94
N LEU A 133 6.68 -10.29 -19.21
CA LEU A 133 6.06 -10.88 -20.42
C LEU A 133 6.11 -9.94 -21.65
N GLY A 134 6.78 -8.79 -21.56
CA GLY A 134 6.86 -7.83 -22.65
C GLY A 134 5.54 -7.11 -22.99
N LYS A 135 4.55 -7.13 -22.08
CA LYS A 135 3.21 -6.54 -22.31
C LYS A 135 3.13 -5.03 -22.07
N GLU A 136 4.17 -4.40 -21.59
CA GLU A 136 4.29 -2.95 -21.35
C GLU A 136 3.04 -2.28 -20.71
N PRO A 137 2.55 -2.75 -19.54
CA PRO A 137 1.36 -2.20 -18.92
C PRO A 137 1.56 -0.76 -18.43
N THR A 138 0.49 0.03 -18.36
CA THR A 138 0.43 1.27 -17.59
C THR A 138 0.05 0.95 -16.14
N MET A 139 0.58 1.68 -15.16
CA MET A 139 0.28 1.49 -13.74
C MET A 139 -0.01 2.82 -13.05
N LEU A 140 -1.07 2.83 -12.21
CA LEU A 140 -1.32 3.87 -11.19
C LEU A 140 -1.43 3.20 -9.83
N SER A 141 -0.50 3.51 -8.93
CA SER A 141 -0.40 2.88 -7.60
C SER A 141 -0.39 3.91 -6.48
N GLY A 142 -0.91 3.53 -5.32
CA GLY A 142 -0.81 4.27 -4.06
C GLY A 142 0.50 4.00 -3.31
N ALA A 143 1.48 3.33 -3.94
CA ALA A 143 2.81 3.10 -3.39
C ALA A 143 3.87 3.10 -4.50
N LEU A 144 5.15 3.07 -4.12
CA LEU A 144 6.26 3.22 -5.04
C LEU A 144 6.86 1.85 -5.39
N SER A 145 6.64 1.35 -6.62
CA SER A 145 7.34 0.15 -7.12
C SER A 145 8.84 0.42 -7.24
N LYS A 146 9.66 -0.47 -6.73
CA LYS A 146 11.14 -0.34 -6.80
C LYS A 146 11.63 -0.45 -8.23
N LYS A 147 11.04 -1.34 -9.03
CA LYS A 147 11.40 -1.58 -10.43
C LYS A 147 11.14 -0.38 -11.34
N PHE A 148 10.10 0.40 -11.07
CA PHE A 148 9.69 1.49 -11.96
C PHE A 148 10.11 2.87 -11.47
N ARG A 149 11.00 2.95 -10.46
CA ARG A 149 11.63 4.21 -10.04
C ARG A 149 12.68 4.66 -11.03
N SER A 150 12.68 5.96 -11.31
CA SER A 150 13.67 6.62 -12.15
C SER A 150 13.83 8.09 -11.72
N GLU A 151 14.66 8.85 -12.43
CA GLU A 151 14.76 10.30 -12.21
C GLU A 151 13.46 11.05 -12.53
N THR A 152 12.63 10.51 -13.43
CA THR A 152 11.36 11.11 -13.87
C THR A 152 10.13 10.49 -13.25
N PHE A 153 10.20 9.29 -12.69
CA PHE A 153 9.06 8.59 -12.09
C PHE A 153 9.40 8.12 -10.68
N ALA A 154 8.57 8.48 -9.71
CA ALA A 154 8.73 8.05 -8.33
C ALA A 154 8.51 6.53 -8.13
N GLY A 155 7.86 5.85 -9.09
CA GLY A 155 7.52 4.44 -9.03
C GLY A 155 6.06 4.14 -8.71
N ASN A 156 5.24 5.18 -8.52
CA ASN A 156 3.78 5.07 -8.32
C ASN A 156 2.98 5.22 -9.63
N PHE A 157 3.64 5.65 -10.67
CA PHE A 157 3.14 5.70 -12.04
C PHE A 157 4.15 5.07 -12.99
N ARG A 158 3.66 4.34 -13.97
CA ARG A 158 4.39 3.82 -15.12
C ARG A 158 3.59 4.08 -16.38
N SER A 159 4.16 4.81 -17.32
CA SER A 159 3.63 4.89 -18.68
C SER A 159 3.98 3.62 -19.44
N GLY A 160 3.01 2.94 -20.01
CA GLY A 160 3.18 1.76 -20.81
C GLY A 160 2.48 1.87 -22.14
N LYS A 161 3.04 1.27 -23.20
CA LYS A 161 2.44 1.25 -24.55
C LYS A 161 1.47 0.08 -24.77
N GLY A 162 1.44 -0.85 -23.81
CA GLY A 162 0.62 -2.05 -23.92
C GLY A 162 -0.86 -1.81 -23.67
N GLU A 163 -1.60 -2.88 -23.79
CA GLU A 163 -3.07 -2.92 -23.77
C GLU A 163 -3.68 -2.66 -22.39
N HIS A 164 -2.93 -2.93 -21.30
CA HIS A 164 -3.50 -2.94 -19.96
C HIS A 164 -3.10 -1.71 -19.13
N LEU A 165 -4.06 -1.23 -18.34
CA LEU A 165 -3.87 -0.23 -17.29
C LEU A 165 -4.27 -0.84 -15.95
N ILE A 166 -3.30 -0.97 -15.04
CA ILE A 166 -3.48 -1.53 -13.70
C ILE A 166 -3.56 -0.37 -12.72
N PHE A 167 -4.54 -0.38 -11.84
CA PHE A 167 -4.70 0.70 -10.86
C PHE A 167 -5.20 0.21 -9.50
N GLU A 168 -4.81 0.92 -8.45
CA GLU A 168 -5.39 0.71 -7.13
C GLU A 168 -6.75 1.39 -7.03
N ALA A 169 -7.76 0.60 -6.68
CA ALA A 169 -9.12 1.03 -6.41
C ALA A 169 -9.32 1.10 -4.89
N ASP A 170 -9.31 2.33 -4.34
CA ASP A 170 -9.33 2.59 -2.91
C ASP A 170 -10.76 2.53 -2.36
N GLU A 171 -10.98 1.68 -1.36
CA GLU A 171 -12.26 1.53 -0.67
C GLU A 171 -12.44 2.53 0.47
N SER A 172 -11.36 3.12 0.98
CA SER A 172 -11.34 3.86 2.25
C SER A 172 -12.21 5.13 2.27
N ASP A 173 -12.41 5.78 1.12
CA ASP A 173 -13.25 6.97 0.95
C ASP A 173 -14.46 6.71 0.04
N LYS A 174 -14.81 5.43 -0.19
CA LYS A 174 -15.87 4.98 -1.13
C LYS A 174 -15.61 5.39 -2.59
N SER A 175 -14.43 5.90 -2.91
CA SER A 175 -14.10 6.31 -4.28
C SER A 175 -14.12 5.15 -5.28
N LEU A 176 -13.96 3.92 -4.78
CA LEU A 176 -14.15 2.69 -5.54
C LEU A 176 -15.44 2.67 -6.37
N LEU A 177 -16.51 3.28 -5.89
CA LEU A 177 -17.82 3.32 -6.57
C LEU A 177 -17.92 4.37 -7.67
N ASN A 178 -16.92 5.23 -7.83
CA ASN A 178 -16.93 6.32 -8.81
C ASN A 178 -16.44 5.89 -10.21
N TYR A 179 -15.90 4.68 -10.35
CA TYR A 179 -15.32 4.20 -11.61
C TYR A 179 -15.53 2.69 -11.79
N GLY A 180 -15.65 2.24 -13.04
CA GLY A 180 -15.69 0.82 -13.40
C GLY A 180 -14.32 0.32 -13.87
N ALA A 181 -14.25 -0.99 -14.11
CA ALA A 181 -13.06 -1.64 -14.64
C ALA A 181 -13.43 -2.74 -15.64
N ASP A 182 -12.48 -3.13 -16.52
CA ASP A 182 -12.67 -4.34 -17.34
C ASP A 182 -12.51 -5.59 -16.48
N TYR A 183 -11.46 -5.61 -15.66
CA TYR A 183 -11.15 -6.70 -14.75
C TYR A 183 -10.94 -6.18 -13.33
N ALA A 184 -11.10 -7.06 -12.35
CA ALA A 184 -10.85 -6.75 -10.95
C ALA A 184 -10.13 -7.88 -10.23
N ILE A 185 -9.28 -7.54 -9.26
CA ILE A 185 -8.82 -8.44 -8.20
C ILE A 185 -9.30 -7.86 -6.87
N ILE A 186 -10.08 -8.63 -6.09
CA ILE A 186 -10.52 -8.25 -4.75
C ILE A 186 -9.91 -9.21 -3.75
N LEU A 187 -9.00 -8.71 -2.91
CA LEU A 187 -8.06 -9.52 -2.15
C LEU A 187 -8.60 -10.02 -0.80
N ASN A 188 -9.30 -9.15 -0.07
CA ASN A 188 -9.74 -9.48 1.29
C ASN A 188 -10.74 -8.45 1.82
N ILE A 189 -11.43 -8.81 2.91
CA ILE A 189 -12.37 -7.96 3.64
C ILE A 189 -11.87 -7.82 5.09
N GLY A 190 -11.24 -6.68 5.40
CA GLY A 190 -10.81 -6.33 6.76
C GLY A 190 -11.75 -5.35 7.46
N THR A 191 -11.33 -4.81 8.61
CA THR A 191 -12.11 -3.88 9.44
C THR A 191 -11.44 -2.51 9.60
N ASP A 192 -10.62 -2.08 8.62
CA ASP A 192 -9.79 -0.87 8.74
C ASP A 192 -10.63 0.43 8.78
N HIS A 193 -11.55 0.60 7.84
CA HIS A 193 -12.36 1.82 7.68
C HIS A 193 -13.87 1.57 7.82
N TYR A 194 -14.31 0.36 7.55
CA TYR A 194 -15.71 -0.08 7.55
C TYR A 194 -15.83 -1.44 8.23
N ASP A 195 -17.02 -1.80 8.68
CA ASP A 195 -17.28 -3.17 9.07
C ASP A 195 -17.32 -4.10 7.83
N LYS A 196 -17.19 -5.41 8.08
CA LYS A 196 -17.15 -6.40 6.99
C LYS A 196 -18.41 -6.43 6.13
N ALA A 197 -19.58 -6.15 6.69
CA ALA A 197 -20.85 -6.16 5.96
C ALA A 197 -20.96 -4.95 5.03
N GLU A 198 -20.55 -3.76 5.50
CA GLU A 198 -20.53 -2.54 4.68
C GLU A 198 -19.51 -2.67 3.54
N LEU A 199 -18.35 -3.27 3.82
CA LEU A 199 -17.31 -3.49 2.82
C LEU A 199 -17.74 -4.53 1.77
N ALA A 200 -18.40 -5.63 2.19
CA ALA A 200 -18.97 -6.63 1.28
C ALA A 200 -20.03 -6.01 0.35
N LYS A 201 -20.90 -5.15 0.90
CA LYS A 201 -21.87 -4.39 0.10
C LYS A 201 -21.18 -3.51 -0.94
N MET A 202 -20.17 -2.76 -0.55
CA MET A 202 -19.39 -1.88 -1.44
C MET A 202 -18.71 -2.70 -2.56
N PHE A 203 -18.10 -3.83 -2.25
CA PHE A 203 -17.51 -4.71 -3.26
C PHE A 203 -18.56 -5.32 -4.19
N GLY A 204 -19.75 -5.68 -3.68
CA GLY A 204 -20.88 -6.10 -4.49
C GLY A 204 -21.35 -5.02 -5.48
N GLU A 205 -21.48 -3.77 -5.01
CA GLU A 205 -21.81 -2.62 -5.86
C GLU A 205 -20.71 -2.33 -6.90
N PHE A 206 -19.44 -2.47 -6.54
CA PHE A 206 -18.33 -2.32 -7.46
C PHE A 206 -18.32 -3.41 -8.55
N LEU A 207 -18.60 -4.67 -8.20
CA LEU A 207 -18.68 -5.77 -9.16
C LEU A 207 -19.74 -5.55 -10.24
N GLN A 208 -20.82 -4.79 -9.97
CA GLN A 208 -21.79 -4.38 -10.99
C GLN A 208 -21.18 -3.49 -12.08
N GLN A 209 -20.01 -2.89 -11.83
CA GLN A 209 -19.30 -2.01 -12.74
C GLN A 209 -18.08 -2.70 -13.39
N VAL A 210 -17.83 -3.97 -13.08
CA VAL A 210 -16.78 -4.79 -13.70
C VAL A 210 -17.34 -5.48 -14.93
N ARG A 211 -16.67 -5.34 -16.08
CA ARG A 211 -17.25 -5.69 -17.39
C ARG A 211 -16.92 -7.08 -17.90
N LYS A 212 -15.70 -7.60 -17.61
CA LYS A 212 -15.19 -8.84 -18.24
C LYS A 212 -14.95 -9.96 -17.25
N GLY A 213 -14.30 -9.66 -16.14
CA GLY A 213 -14.04 -10.72 -15.16
C GLY A 213 -13.40 -10.23 -13.86
N ALA A 214 -13.46 -11.07 -12.84
CA ALA A 214 -12.89 -10.80 -11.54
C ALA A 214 -12.18 -12.02 -10.95
N VAL A 215 -11.11 -11.79 -10.22
CA VAL A 215 -10.48 -12.77 -9.33
C VAL A 215 -10.78 -12.35 -7.90
N LEU A 216 -11.38 -13.24 -7.15
CA LEU A 216 -11.77 -13.02 -5.76
C LEU A 216 -11.05 -14.03 -4.87
N THR A 217 -10.68 -13.65 -3.66
CA THR A 217 -10.38 -14.67 -2.64
C THR A 217 -11.67 -15.34 -2.17
N GLU A 218 -11.58 -16.53 -1.59
CA GLU A 218 -12.73 -17.26 -1.07
C GLU A 218 -13.54 -16.45 -0.07
N GLU A 219 -12.90 -15.73 0.87
CA GLU A 219 -13.57 -14.84 1.84
C GLU A 219 -14.42 -13.78 1.14
N VAL A 220 -13.87 -13.15 0.11
CA VAL A 220 -14.59 -12.13 -0.67
C VAL A 220 -15.74 -12.75 -1.44
N PHE A 221 -15.49 -13.87 -2.13
CA PHE A 221 -16.51 -14.58 -2.90
C PHE A 221 -17.70 -14.95 -2.04
N GLU A 222 -17.48 -15.58 -0.89
CA GLU A 222 -18.56 -15.95 0.05
C GLU A 222 -19.37 -14.74 0.52
N ALA A 223 -18.73 -13.59 0.70
CA ALA A 223 -19.40 -12.37 1.12
C ALA A 223 -20.25 -11.69 0.02
N VAL A 224 -19.94 -11.91 -1.26
CA VAL A 224 -20.59 -11.20 -2.38
C VAL A 224 -21.29 -12.11 -3.39
N LYS A 225 -21.22 -13.44 -3.27
CA LYS A 225 -21.69 -14.41 -4.27
C LYS A 225 -23.15 -14.20 -4.73
N GLU A 226 -24.03 -13.77 -3.82
CA GLU A 226 -25.45 -13.55 -4.13
C GLU A 226 -25.71 -12.29 -4.99
N VAL A 227 -24.70 -11.40 -5.10
CA VAL A 227 -24.81 -10.15 -5.83
C VAL A 227 -23.84 -10.05 -7.01
N ILE A 228 -23.16 -11.14 -7.35
CA ILE A 228 -22.29 -11.20 -8.55
C ILE A 228 -23.15 -11.05 -9.79
N PRO A 229 -22.80 -10.12 -10.75
CA PRO A 229 -23.58 -9.93 -11.96
C PRO A 229 -23.65 -11.19 -12.79
N PRO A 230 -24.85 -11.56 -13.31
CA PRO A 230 -24.96 -12.65 -14.25
C PRO A 230 -24.07 -12.42 -15.49
N GLY A 231 -23.25 -13.42 -15.82
CA GLY A 231 -22.35 -13.36 -16.98
C GLY A 231 -20.96 -12.76 -16.70
N LEU A 232 -20.69 -12.25 -15.50
CA LEU A 232 -19.34 -11.89 -15.10
C LEU A 232 -18.51 -13.17 -14.85
N THR A 233 -17.39 -13.32 -15.55
CA THR A 233 -16.46 -14.43 -15.29
C THR A 233 -15.75 -14.21 -13.96
N VAL A 234 -15.93 -15.13 -13.02
CA VAL A 234 -15.26 -15.05 -11.71
C VAL A 234 -14.36 -16.26 -11.51
N ARG A 235 -13.15 -16.03 -10.97
CA ARG A 235 -12.23 -17.05 -10.50
C ARG A 235 -11.96 -16.85 -9.01
N VAL A 236 -11.94 -17.93 -8.26
CA VAL A 236 -11.81 -17.90 -6.80
C VAL A 236 -10.50 -18.55 -6.37
N ALA A 237 -9.68 -17.74 -5.67
CA ALA A 237 -8.42 -18.16 -5.07
C ALA A 237 -8.59 -18.40 -3.56
N SER A 238 -7.98 -19.46 -3.02
CA SER A 238 -8.01 -19.73 -1.58
C SER A 238 -6.66 -20.17 -1.04
N ASP A 239 -6.49 -20.06 0.26
CA ASP A 239 -5.35 -20.61 0.99
C ASP A 239 -5.51 -22.09 1.35
N ARG A 240 -6.68 -22.69 1.06
CA ARG A 240 -7.08 -24.08 1.33
C ARG A 240 -8.13 -24.55 0.35
N ASP A 241 -8.39 -25.84 0.34
CA ASP A 241 -9.48 -26.45 -0.42
C ASP A 241 -10.86 -25.95 0.03
N GLY A 242 -11.77 -25.77 -0.92
CA GLY A 242 -13.13 -25.28 -0.69
C GLY A 242 -14.08 -25.57 -1.85
N ALA A 243 -15.39 -25.62 -1.57
CA ALA A 243 -16.41 -26.03 -2.54
C ALA A 243 -16.55 -25.07 -3.74
N ASN A 244 -16.22 -23.80 -3.56
CA ASN A 244 -16.37 -22.76 -4.59
C ASN A 244 -15.00 -22.19 -5.02
N VAL A 245 -13.93 -22.95 -4.82
CA VAL A 245 -12.56 -22.53 -5.08
C VAL A 245 -12.09 -23.09 -6.42
N ASP A 246 -11.58 -22.24 -7.30
CA ASP A 246 -10.98 -22.68 -8.56
C ASP A 246 -9.58 -23.22 -8.35
N GLU A 247 -8.81 -22.56 -7.48
CA GLU A 247 -7.45 -22.98 -7.16
C GLU A 247 -7.04 -22.51 -5.76
N TYR A 248 -6.25 -23.34 -5.06
CA TYR A 248 -5.80 -23.07 -3.70
C TYR A 248 -4.33 -23.46 -3.48
N ILE A 249 -3.77 -23.03 -2.34
CA ILE A 249 -2.42 -23.36 -1.92
C ILE A 249 -2.40 -24.78 -1.33
N ALA A 250 -2.00 -25.77 -2.14
CA ALA A 250 -1.92 -27.17 -1.74
C ALA A 250 -0.77 -27.43 -0.76
N SER A 251 0.38 -26.75 -0.95
CA SER A 251 1.47 -26.74 0.02
C SER A 251 2.23 -25.41 0.00
N TYR A 252 2.79 -25.05 1.14
CA TYR A 252 3.56 -23.84 1.32
C TYR A 252 4.76 -24.09 2.22
N THR A 253 5.94 -23.73 1.76
CA THR A 253 7.18 -23.77 2.55
C THR A 253 7.85 -22.42 2.50
N SER A 254 8.26 -21.90 3.65
CA SER A 254 8.97 -20.61 3.75
C SER A 254 10.37 -20.81 4.31
N GLY A 255 11.23 -19.84 4.03
CA GLY A 255 12.58 -19.77 4.53
C GLY A 255 13.16 -18.37 4.37
N ILE A 256 14.39 -18.19 4.84
CA ILE A 256 15.09 -16.89 4.84
C ILE A 256 15.13 -16.25 3.44
N ASN A 257 15.28 -17.04 2.40
CA ASN A 257 15.47 -16.57 1.02
C ASN A 257 14.20 -16.58 0.17
N GLY A 258 13.02 -16.54 0.77
CA GLY A 258 11.75 -16.57 0.07
C GLY A 258 10.91 -17.79 0.43
N SER A 259 9.90 -18.06 -0.38
CA SER A 259 8.98 -19.19 -0.15
C SER A 259 8.69 -19.95 -1.43
N THR A 260 8.18 -21.17 -1.29
CA THR A 260 7.67 -21.96 -2.39
C THR A 260 6.22 -22.31 -2.12
N ALA A 261 5.34 -22.00 -3.06
CA ALA A 261 3.95 -22.42 -3.03
C ALA A 261 3.70 -23.41 -4.15
N VAL A 262 2.96 -24.49 -3.83
CA VAL A 262 2.40 -25.42 -4.81
C VAL A 262 0.89 -25.21 -4.81
N TYR A 263 0.33 -24.99 -5.97
CA TYR A 263 -1.11 -24.79 -6.13
C TYR A 263 -1.81 -26.09 -6.49
N SER A 264 -3.12 -26.18 -6.25
CA SER A 264 -3.92 -27.40 -6.46
C SER A 264 -3.94 -27.85 -7.92
N GLY A 265 -3.73 -26.95 -8.88
CA GLY A 265 -3.52 -27.26 -10.29
C GLY A 265 -2.19 -27.97 -10.62
N GLY A 266 -1.31 -28.18 -9.62
CA GLY A 266 -0.02 -28.85 -9.76
C GLY A 266 1.14 -27.89 -10.08
N SER A 267 0.88 -26.62 -10.36
CA SER A 267 1.94 -25.64 -10.61
C SER A 267 2.66 -25.24 -9.31
N SER A 268 3.96 -25.00 -9.40
CA SER A 268 4.80 -24.55 -8.29
C SER A 268 5.47 -23.24 -8.61
N ILE A 269 5.46 -22.32 -7.65
CA ILE A 269 6.13 -21.02 -7.78
C ILE A 269 7.11 -20.79 -6.65
N LYS A 270 8.30 -20.31 -6.99
CA LYS A 270 9.25 -19.78 -6.02
C LYS A 270 9.05 -18.28 -5.89
N LEU A 271 8.59 -17.85 -4.73
CA LEU A 271 8.31 -16.44 -4.42
C LEU A 271 9.56 -15.80 -3.82
N PRO A 272 9.90 -14.57 -4.22
CA PRO A 272 11.10 -13.89 -3.73
C PRO A 272 10.98 -13.44 -2.25
N LYS A 273 9.75 -13.40 -1.72
CA LYS A 273 9.46 -13.00 -0.34
C LYS A 273 8.70 -14.10 0.39
N PRO A 274 8.96 -14.34 1.68
CA PRO A 274 8.14 -15.22 2.50
C PRO A 274 6.80 -14.56 2.84
N GLY A 275 5.91 -15.35 3.40
CA GLY A 275 4.57 -14.93 3.80
C GLY A 275 3.47 -15.63 3.01
N ARG A 276 2.62 -16.40 3.70
CA ARG A 276 1.49 -17.09 3.08
C ARG A 276 0.57 -16.13 2.32
N HIS A 277 0.46 -14.87 2.80
CA HIS A 277 -0.27 -13.81 2.10
C HIS A 277 0.36 -13.46 0.73
N MET A 278 1.68 -13.59 0.57
CA MET A 278 2.32 -13.41 -0.73
C MET A 278 2.00 -14.55 -1.69
N ALA A 279 1.85 -15.78 -1.18
CA ALA A 279 1.45 -16.91 -2.00
C ALA A 279 0.00 -16.78 -2.51
N ILE A 280 -0.94 -16.32 -1.67
CA ILE A 280 -2.32 -16.06 -2.12
C ILE A 280 -2.40 -14.88 -3.09
N ASN A 281 -1.63 -13.82 -2.86
CA ASN A 281 -1.54 -12.70 -3.79
C ASN A 281 -1.01 -13.14 -5.17
N ALA A 282 0.05 -13.97 -5.19
CA ALA A 282 0.60 -14.52 -6.42
C ALA A 282 -0.41 -15.46 -7.13
N LEU A 283 -1.20 -16.23 -6.37
CA LEU A 283 -2.29 -17.04 -6.93
C LEU A 283 -3.37 -16.16 -7.60
N CYS A 284 -3.80 -15.09 -6.93
CA CYS A 284 -4.74 -14.14 -7.54
C CYS A 284 -4.20 -13.53 -8.83
N ILE A 285 -2.91 -13.17 -8.86
CA ILE A 285 -2.26 -12.63 -10.06
C ILE A 285 -2.16 -13.71 -11.15
N LYS A 286 -1.77 -14.95 -10.81
CA LYS A 286 -1.75 -16.08 -11.75
C LYS A 286 -3.10 -16.28 -12.42
N LEU A 287 -4.18 -16.33 -11.64
CA LEU A 287 -5.54 -16.48 -12.16
C LEU A 287 -5.94 -15.29 -13.05
N MET A 288 -5.54 -14.07 -12.70
CA MET A 288 -5.76 -12.89 -13.56
C MET A 288 -4.98 -12.99 -14.86
N LEU A 289 -3.71 -13.38 -14.84
CA LEU A 289 -2.90 -13.58 -16.04
C LEU A 289 -3.51 -14.64 -16.96
N GLN A 290 -4.01 -15.74 -16.41
CA GLN A 290 -4.74 -16.76 -17.19
C GLN A 290 -6.03 -16.19 -17.79
N MET A 291 -6.77 -15.36 -17.03
CA MET A 291 -7.99 -14.67 -17.54
C MET A 291 -7.67 -13.70 -18.68
N LEU A 292 -6.46 -13.12 -18.69
CA LEU A 292 -5.94 -12.30 -19.78
C LEU A 292 -5.38 -13.13 -20.96
N GLY A 293 -5.52 -14.46 -20.94
CA GLY A 293 -5.05 -15.36 -21.99
C GLY A 293 -3.56 -15.70 -21.95
N ILE A 294 -2.88 -15.45 -20.84
CA ILE A 294 -1.48 -15.81 -20.65
C ILE A 294 -1.41 -17.30 -20.26
N PRO A 295 -0.59 -18.13 -20.94
CA PRO A 295 -0.38 -19.52 -20.57
C PRO A 295 0.15 -19.67 -19.14
N GLU A 296 -0.22 -20.74 -18.45
CA GLU A 296 0.16 -20.96 -17.06
C GLU A 296 1.68 -20.99 -16.85
N THR A 297 2.41 -21.63 -17.76
CA THR A 297 3.89 -21.67 -17.71
C THR A 297 4.50 -20.28 -17.70
N ASP A 298 4.03 -19.42 -18.59
CA ASP A 298 4.51 -18.04 -18.73
C ASP A 298 4.10 -17.19 -17.51
N ALA A 299 2.90 -17.40 -16.99
CA ALA A 299 2.42 -16.73 -15.78
C ALA A 299 3.28 -17.10 -14.56
N ILE A 300 3.61 -18.37 -14.36
CA ILE A 300 4.47 -18.84 -13.27
C ILE A 300 5.89 -18.26 -13.41
N GLU A 301 6.49 -18.28 -14.61
CA GLU A 301 7.79 -17.70 -14.85
C GLU A 301 7.82 -16.20 -14.56
N ALA A 302 6.82 -15.47 -15.04
CA ALA A 302 6.72 -14.02 -14.83
C ALA A 302 6.58 -13.63 -13.35
N LEU A 303 5.96 -14.49 -12.54
CA LEU A 303 5.81 -14.32 -11.11
C LEU A 303 7.05 -14.71 -10.29
N GLY A 304 8.03 -15.36 -10.87
CA GLY A 304 9.26 -15.78 -10.19
C GLY A 304 10.15 -14.63 -9.72
N SER A 305 9.91 -13.41 -10.21
CA SER A 305 10.67 -12.22 -9.83
C SER A 305 9.73 -11.08 -9.45
N PHE A 306 9.99 -10.44 -8.32
CA PHE A 306 9.29 -9.24 -7.85
C PHE A 306 10.27 -8.41 -7.03
N GLU A 307 10.63 -7.24 -7.50
CA GLU A 307 11.57 -6.36 -6.82
C GLU A 307 10.96 -5.71 -5.57
N GLY A 308 9.63 -5.67 -5.52
CA GLY A 308 8.89 -5.18 -4.37
C GLY A 308 8.44 -3.74 -4.50
N VAL A 309 7.77 -3.31 -3.45
CA VAL A 309 7.22 -1.96 -3.28
C VAL A 309 7.90 -1.32 -2.07
N TRP A 310 8.27 -0.06 -2.20
CA TRP A 310 8.88 0.70 -1.12
C TRP A 310 7.98 0.72 0.12
N ARG A 311 8.61 0.48 1.27
CA ARG A 311 7.92 0.34 2.55
C ARG A 311 6.82 -0.74 2.56
N ARG A 312 7.05 -1.86 1.88
CA ARG A 312 6.19 -3.07 1.93
C ARG A 312 7.07 -4.30 2.02
N ASP A 313 7.29 -4.81 3.23
CA ASP A 313 8.29 -5.85 3.47
C ASP A 313 9.62 -5.48 2.76
N ASP A 314 10.05 -4.23 3.00
CA ASP A 314 11.16 -3.63 2.27
C ASP A 314 12.47 -3.82 3.04
N TYR A 315 13.35 -4.64 2.51
CA TYR A 315 14.65 -4.91 3.11
C TYR A 315 15.54 -3.66 3.03
N ALA A 316 15.91 -3.11 4.19
CA ALA A 316 16.77 -1.94 4.32
C ALA A 316 18.25 -2.29 4.44
N GLY A 317 18.57 -3.47 4.96
CA GLY A 317 19.95 -3.93 5.17
C GLY A 317 20.08 -4.82 6.40
N THR A 318 21.30 -4.86 6.94
CA THR A 318 21.65 -5.68 8.09
C THR A 318 22.36 -4.82 9.13
N THR A 319 22.01 -4.94 10.40
CA THR A 319 22.70 -4.25 11.51
C THR A 319 24.16 -4.73 11.63
N ALA A 320 25.00 -3.98 12.33
CA ALA A 320 26.38 -4.39 12.63
C ALA A 320 26.43 -5.74 13.38
N SER A 321 25.41 -6.10 14.16
CA SER A 321 25.30 -7.38 14.86
C SER A 321 24.77 -8.54 14.01
N GLY A 322 24.36 -8.27 12.75
CA GLY A 322 23.90 -9.26 11.79
C GLY A 322 22.38 -9.53 11.78
N ALA A 323 21.58 -8.71 12.45
CA ALA A 323 20.11 -8.76 12.35
C ALA A 323 19.63 -8.10 11.05
N GLU A 324 18.65 -8.68 10.38
CA GLU A 324 18.04 -8.11 9.18
C GLU A 324 17.06 -6.99 9.54
N VAL A 325 17.05 -5.90 8.77
CA VAL A 325 16.21 -4.73 8.98
C VAL A 325 15.23 -4.55 7.83
N PHE A 326 13.96 -4.35 8.16
CA PHE A 326 12.87 -4.15 7.20
C PHE A 326 12.08 -2.89 7.53
N ASP A 327 11.61 -2.19 6.49
CA ASP A 327 10.67 -1.07 6.58
C ASP A 327 9.31 -1.47 6.01
N ASP A 328 8.23 -1.20 6.76
CA ASP A 328 6.87 -1.50 6.32
C ASP A 328 5.90 -0.36 6.64
N TYR A 329 4.94 -0.16 5.78
CA TYR A 329 3.90 0.87 5.91
C TYR A 329 2.74 0.43 6.81
N ALA A 330 2.81 -0.73 7.46
CA ALA A 330 1.77 -1.24 8.35
C ALA A 330 1.46 -0.23 9.46
N HIS A 331 0.19 0.08 9.66
CA HIS A 331 -0.23 1.17 10.54
C HIS A 331 -1.57 0.93 11.25
N ASN A 332 -2.21 -0.21 11.04
CA ASN A 332 -3.36 -0.69 11.79
C ASN A 332 -3.13 -2.13 12.29
N PRO A 333 -3.92 -2.62 13.26
CA PRO A 333 -3.66 -3.92 13.89
C PRO A 333 -3.55 -5.08 12.92
N GLU A 334 -4.42 -5.17 11.92
CA GLU A 334 -4.44 -6.26 10.94
C GLU A 334 -3.20 -6.23 10.02
N LYS A 335 -2.82 -5.04 9.53
CA LYS A 335 -1.62 -4.86 8.69
C LYS A 335 -0.34 -5.13 9.48
N ILE A 336 -0.29 -4.69 10.75
CA ILE A 336 0.84 -4.95 11.65
C ILE A 336 0.99 -6.45 11.88
N LEU A 337 -0.10 -7.16 12.22
CA LEU A 337 -0.08 -8.60 12.42
C LEU A 337 0.34 -9.35 11.14
N SER A 338 -0.15 -8.94 9.98
CA SER A 338 0.22 -9.53 8.68
C SER A 338 1.70 -9.34 8.38
N CYS A 339 2.23 -8.12 8.57
CA CYS A 339 3.65 -7.81 8.41
C CYS A 339 4.50 -8.67 9.35
N LEU A 340 4.20 -8.68 10.63
CA LEU A 340 4.95 -9.42 11.64
C LEU A 340 4.89 -10.94 11.42
N SER A 341 3.78 -11.46 10.89
CA SER A 341 3.65 -12.88 10.53
C SER A 341 4.64 -13.26 9.42
N GLY A 342 4.78 -12.44 8.38
CA GLY A 342 5.78 -12.63 7.34
C GLY A 342 7.23 -12.51 7.87
N MET A 343 7.47 -11.54 8.76
CA MET A 343 8.78 -11.38 9.42
C MET A 343 9.14 -12.59 10.27
N LYS A 344 8.16 -13.18 10.98
CA LYS A 344 8.36 -14.35 11.83
C LYS A 344 8.76 -15.60 11.05
N GLU A 345 8.31 -15.75 9.81
CA GLU A 345 8.68 -16.88 8.95
C GLU A 345 10.17 -16.89 8.57
N ARG A 346 10.80 -15.71 8.46
CA ARG A 346 12.23 -15.57 8.17
C ARG A 346 13.09 -15.45 9.43
N CYS A 347 12.50 -15.20 10.59
CA CYS A 347 13.18 -14.94 11.84
C CYS A 347 13.52 -16.23 12.57
N SER A 348 14.81 -16.61 12.61
CA SER A 348 15.28 -17.76 13.39
C SER A 348 15.56 -17.43 14.86
N GLY A 349 15.74 -16.15 15.18
CA GLY A 349 15.95 -15.59 16.50
C GLY A 349 14.73 -14.85 17.06
N SER A 350 14.95 -13.64 17.55
CA SER A 350 13.94 -12.74 18.11
C SER A 350 13.49 -11.69 17.10
N LEU A 351 12.22 -11.30 17.19
CA LEU A 351 11.61 -10.24 16.39
C LEU A 351 11.56 -8.93 17.19
N PHE A 352 12.14 -7.88 16.66
CA PHE A 352 12.11 -6.52 17.21
C PHE A 352 11.19 -5.68 16.32
N ALA A 353 9.95 -5.50 16.76
CA ALA A 353 8.91 -4.77 16.05
C ALA A 353 8.84 -3.33 16.55
N ILE A 354 9.31 -2.37 15.76
CA ILE A 354 9.29 -0.94 16.05
C ILE A 354 8.07 -0.35 15.37
N PHE A 355 7.18 0.28 16.12
CA PHE A 355 5.95 0.85 15.58
C PHE A 355 5.80 2.33 15.93
N GLN A 356 5.63 3.17 14.91
CA GLN A 356 5.24 4.58 15.05
C GLN A 356 3.79 4.78 14.60
N PRO A 357 2.86 5.05 15.52
CA PRO A 357 1.48 5.38 15.17
C PRO A 357 1.41 6.65 14.31
N HIS A 358 0.49 6.70 13.35
CA HIS A 358 0.35 7.80 12.40
C HIS A 358 -0.51 8.98 12.91
N GLY A 359 -0.71 9.07 14.22
CA GLY A 359 -1.42 10.12 14.95
C GLY A 359 -2.00 9.62 16.25
N TYR A 360 -2.22 10.55 17.20
CA TYR A 360 -2.71 10.25 18.55
C TYR A 360 -4.12 9.66 18.56
N LYS A 361 -5.06 10.31 17.89
CA LYS A 361 -6.45 9.85 17.84
C LYS A 361 -6.59 8.48 17.16
N PRO A 362 -6.01 8.20 15.98
CA PRO A 362 -5.99 6.86 15.42
C PRO A 362 -5.37 5.82 16.34
N PHE A 363 -4.28 6.16 17.04
CA PHE A 363 -3.65 5.25 18.00
C PHE A 363 -4.59 4.88 19.15
N GLY A 364 -5.29 5.87 19.71
CA GLY A 364 -6.29 5.63 20.78
C GLY A 364 -7.43 4.70 20.37
N PHE A 365 -7.84 4.72 19.10
CA PHE A 365 -8.88 3.81 18.61
C PHE A 365 -8.41 2.37 18.42
N MET A 366 -7.16 2.16 18.00
CA MET A 366 -6.67 0.83 17.66
C MET A 366 -5.90 0.13 18.78
N GLU A 367 -5.53 0.83 19.86
CA GLU A 367 -4.56 0.35 20.85
C GLU A 367 -5.01 -0.93 21.57
N ALA A 368 -6.31 -1.08 21.86
CA ALA A 368 -6.83 -2.26 22.55
C ALA A 368 -6.74 -3.51 21.68
N GLN A 369 -7.15 -3.42 20.42
CA GLN A 369 -7.04 -4.51 19.45
C GLN A 369 -5.58 -4.85 19.14
N LEU A 370 -4.73 -3.83 19.01
CA LEU A 370 -3.31 -4.02 18.78
C LEU A 370 -2.65 -4.73 19.96
N PHE A 371 -3.01 -4.36 21.20
CA PHE A 371 -2.54 -5.04 22.41
C PHE A 371 -2.94 -6.52 22.40
N GLU A 372 -4.21 -6.83 22.18
CA GLU A 372 -4.71 -8.20 22.13
C GLU A 372 -3.95 -9.04 21.09
N TYR A 373 -3.73 -8.49 19.90
CA TYR A 373 -2.97 -9.19 18.86
C TYR A 373 -1.52 -9.42 19.27
N MET A 374 -0.84 -8.42 19.82
CA MET A 374 0.57 -8.53 20.19
C MET A 374 0.79 -9.41 21.41
N GLU A 375 -0.09 -9.36 22.41
CA GLU A 375 -0.02 -10.24 23.59
C GLU A 375 -0.07 -11.73 23.19
N ASN A 376 -0.90 -12.08 22.21
CA ASN A 376 -1.03 -13.44 21.72
C ASN A 376 0.04 -13.83 20.68
N PHE A 377 0.59 -12.87 19.96
CA PHE A 377 1.52 -13.12 18.85
C PHE A 377 2.98 -13.23 19.27
N LEU A 378 3.44 -12.36 20.19
CA LEU A 378 4.85 -12.24 20.55
C LEU A 378 5.35 -13.44 21.34
N ARG A 379 6.50 -13.98 20.93
CA ARG A 379 7.21 -15.06 21.65
C ARG A 379 8.04 -14.46 22.82
N PRO A 380 8.54 -15.27 23.77
CA PRO A 380 9.36 -14.77 24.89
C PRO A 380 10.60 -14.02 24.48
N GLY A 381 11.19 -14.04 23.43
CA GLY A 381 12.35 -13.25 22.97
C GLY A 381 11.99 -12.00 22.21
N ASP A 382 10.76 -11.93 21.69
CA ASP A 382 10.33 -10.84 20.82
C ASP A 382 10.09 -9.54 21.61
N ARG A 383 10.20 -8.39 20.93
CA ARG A 383 9.97 -7.06 21.53
C ARG A 383 9.10 -6.21 20.60
N PHE A 384 8.10 -5.56 21.17
CA PHE A 384 7.29 -4.55 20.52
C PHE A 384 7.63 -3.18 21.09
N ILE A 385 8.24 -2.33 20.25
CA ILE A 385 8.79 -1.03 20.65
C ILE A 385 7.88 0.05 20.13
N LEU A 386 7.21 0.78 21.03
CA LEU A 386 6.34 1.89 20.71
C LEU A 386 7.15 3.18 20.62
N LEU A 387 7.08 3.85 19.47
CA LEU A 387 7.50 5.23 19.29
C LEU A 387 6.35 6.19 19.54
N GLU A 388 6.68 7.45 19.85
CA GLU A 388 5.68 8.50 19.99
C GLU A 388 4.89 8.68 18.69
N PRO A 389 3.56 8.87 18.74
CA PRO A 389 2.76 9.07 17.53
C PRO A 389 3.26 10.22 16.67
N PHE A 390 3.28 10.00 15.35
CA PHE A 390 3.69 11.03 14.39
C PHE A 390 2.72 12.20 14.40
N TYR A 391 3.25 13.41 14.56
CA TYR A 391 2.48 14.64 14.50
C TYR A 391 2.65 15.31 13.14
N ALA A 392 1.61 15.22 12.31
CA ALA A 392 1.60 15.80 10.97
C ALA A 392 1.26 17.31 10.93
N GLY A 393 1.00 17.91 12.08
CA GLY A 393 0.51 19.28 12.21
C GLY A 393 -1.00 19.36 12.49
N GLY A 394 -1.50 20.57 12.79
CA GLY A 394 -2.91 20.82 13.12
C GLY A 394 -3.21 20.71 14.62
N THR A 395 -4.50 20.67 14.96
CA THR A 395 -4.95 20.53 16.37
C THR A 395 -4.87 19.09 16.82
N SER A 396 -4.13 18.82 17.90
CA SER A 396 -4.03 17.50 18.51
C SER A 396 -4.12 17.59 20.03
N SER A 397 -4.70 16.57 20.67
CA SER A 397 -4.70 16.42 22.12
C SER A 397 -3.37 15.89 22.67
N PHE A 398 -2.46 15.41 21.80
CA PHE A 398 -1.23 14.70 22.18
C PHE A 398 -1.45 13.52 23.16
N SER A 399 -2.64 12.92 23.11
CA SER A 399 -3.04 11.76 23.92
C SER A 399 -3.88 10.81 23.06
N PRO A 400 -3.71 9.47 23.26
CA PRO A 400 -2.73 8.87 24.19
C PRO A 400 -1.29 8.92 23.63
N SER A 401 -0.34 9.22 24.50
CA SER A 401 1.10 9.12 24.20
C SER A 401 1.58 7.66 24.22
N ALA A 402 2.74 7.39 23.63
CA ALA A 402 3.34 6.06 23.69
C ALA A 402 3.59 5.60 25.13
N ARG A 403 3.97 6.52 26.03
CA ARG A 403 4.19 6.24 27.45
C ARG A 403 2.90 5.81 28.17
N GLU A 404 1.78 6.53 27.93
CA GLU A 404 0.48 6.19 28.54
C GLU A 404 0.03 4.79 28.09
N ILE A 405 0.13 4.49 26.82
CA ILE A 405 -0.23 3.18 26.26
C ILE A 405 0.71 2.08 26.79
N HIS A 406 2.02 2.32 26.83
CA HIS A 406 2.96 1.35 27.38
C HIS A 406 2.65 1.03 28.85
N GLN A 407 2.33 2.02 29.68
CA GLN A 407 1.94 1.79 31.09
C GLN A 407 0.67 0.92 31.18
N LYS A 408 -0.33 1.22 30.35
CA LYS A 408 -1.59 0.45 30.27
C LYS A 408 -1.31 -1.02 29.86
N TRP A 409 -0.53 -1.23 28.82
CA TRP A 409 -0.22 -2.55 28.29
C TRP A 409 0.66 -3.37 29.26
N SER A 410 1.66 -2.74 29.89
CA SER A 410 2.50 -3.39 30.89
C SER A 410 1.72 -3.84 32.11
N ALA A 411 0.70 -3.09 32.52
CA ALA A 411 -0.16 -3.47 33.65
C ALA A 411 -1.15 -4.62 33.29
N ALA A 412 -1.50 -4.77 32.03
CA ALA A 412 -2.45 -5.78 31.55
C ALA A 412 -1.76 -7.06 31.01
N SER A 413 -0.49 -6.98 30.63
CA SER A 413 0.25 -8.07 30.00
C SER A 413 0.67 -9.14 30.99
N THR A 414 0.68 -10.39 30.53
CA THR A 414 1.28 -11.54 31.24
C THR A 414 2.81 -11.59 31.11
N ALA A 415 3.36 -10.83 30.14
CA ALA A 415 4.80 -10.73 29.88
C ALA A 415 5.17 -9.28 29.49
N PRO A 416 5.12 -8.34 30.46
CA PRO A 416 5.28 -6.90 30.21
C PRO A 416 6.63 -6.52 29.60
N GLU A 417 7.66 -7.32 29.80
CA GLU A 417 8.99 -7.11 29.22
C GLU A 417 9.02 -7.17 27.68
N ARG A 418 7.97 -7.70 27.05
CA ARG A 418 7.82 -7.72 25.59
C ARG A 418 7.44 -6.36 25.01
N PHE A 419 6.84 -5.48 25.81
CA PHE A 419 6.43 -4.15 25.42
C PHE A 419 7.40 -3.10 25.93
N ILE A 420 7.88 -2.24 25.04
CA ILE A 420 8.91 -1.25 25.34
C ILE A 420 8.48 0.10 24.76
N THR A 421 8.78 1.18 25.44
CA THR A 421 8.82 2.53 24.89
C THR A 421 10.15 3.20 25.22
N LEU A 422 10.69 3.93 24.25
CA LEU A 422 11.97 4.62 24.37
C LEU A 422 11.77 6.10 24.02
N PRO A 423 12.59 7.01 24.58
CA PRO A 423 12.36 8.45 24.45
C PRO A 423 12.43 8.97 23.02
N ASP A 424 13.30 8.39 22.21
CA ASP A 424 13.56 8.82 20.84
C ASP A 424 14.17 7.70 19.99
N ARG A 425 14.43 7.98 18.72
CA ARG A 425 15.03 7.03 17.77
C ARG A 425 16.49 6.70 18.08
N GLU A 426 17.22 7.62 18.73
CA GLU A 426 18.61 7.37 19.13
C GLU A 426 18.66 6.28 20.22
N ALA A 427 17.81 6.40 21.23
CA ALA A 427 17.67 5.36 22.26
C ALA A 427 17.23 4.01 21.65
N VAL A 428 16.42 4.02 20.58
CA VAL A 428 16.08 2.78 19.85
C VAL A 428 17.30 2.19 19.15
N LYS A 429 18.14 3.00 18.51
CA LYS A 429 19.39 2.52 17.87
C LYS A 429 20.32 1.87 18.89
N GLU A 430 20.54 2.51 20.03
CA GLU A 430 21.33 1.96 21.12
C GLU A 430 20.75 0.65 21.64
N PHE A 431 19.44 0.58 21.83
CA PHE A 431 18.74 -0.62 22.26
C PHE A 431 18.92 -1.78 21.27
N ILE A 432 18.70 -1.53 19.97
CA ILE A 432 18.87 -2.53 18.90
C ILE A 432 20.34 -3.00 18.84
N ALA A 433 21.29 -2.07 18.89
CA ALA A 433 22.72 -2.42 18.87
C ALA A 433 23.14 -3.32 20.07
N ALA A 434 22.54 -3.10 21.23
CA ALA A 434 22.85 -3.87 22.46
C ALA A 434 22.17 -5.24 22.52
N HIS A 435 21.01 -5.44 21.86
CA HIS A 435 20.17 -6.62 22.07
C HIS A 435 20.01 -7.51 20.85
N CYS A 436 20.21 -6.98 19.62
CA CYS A 436 20.07 -7.76 18.40
C CYS A 436 21.33 -8.54 18.04
N LYS A 437 21.13 -9.69 17.44
CA LYS A 437 22.19 -10.57 16.92
C LYS A 437 21.79 -11.20 15.60
N LYS A 438 22.72 -11.90 14.98
CA LYS A 438 22.48 -12.65 13.74
C LYS A 438 21.32 -13.65 13.89
N GLY A 439 20.40 -13.63 12.95
CA GLY A 439 19.18 -14.43 12.96
C GLY A 439 17.97 -13.73 13.57
N ASP A 440 18.17 -12.57 14.20
CA ASP A 440 17.08 -11.69 14.60
C ASP A 440 16.58 -10.85 13.41
N VAL A 441 15.34 -10.38 13.52
CA VAL A 441 14.72 -9.47 12.54
C VAL A 441 14.25 -8.22 13.26
N VAL A 442 14.60 -7.07 12.69
CA VAL A 442 14.09 -5.75 13.10
C VAL A 442 13.14 -5.26 12.02
N THR A 443 11.91 -4.91 12.38
CA THR A 443 10.97 -4.30 11.43
C THR A 443 10.49 -2.95 11.94
N ILE A 444 10.54 -1.93 11.10
CA ILE A 444 10.07 -0.58 11.39
C ILE A 444 8.73 -0.41 10.68
N MET A 445 7.70 -0.05 11.44
CA MET A 445 6.34 0.07 10.93
C MET A 445 5.76 1.45 11.22
N GLY A 446 5.00 1.98 10.26
CA GLY A 446 4.27 3.24 10.42
C GLY A 446 3.90 3.88 9.09
N ALA A 447 2.86 4.71 9.10
CA ALA A 447 2.43 5.50 7.95
C ALA A 447 2.72 6.98 8.17
N ARG A 448 2.59 7.79 7.09
CA ARG A 448 2.76 9.25 7.04
C ARG A 448 4.16 9.79 7.28
N ASP A 449 4.98 9.15 8.07
CA ASP A 449 6.36 9.58 8.33
C ASP A 449 7.32 8.85 7.37
N ASN A 450 7.73 9.53 6.30
CA ASN A 450 8.64 8.97 5.31
C ASN A 450 10.10 8.85 5.83
N SER A 451 10.44 9.58 6.90
CA SER A 451 11.77 9.49 7.53
C SER A 451 12.01 8.16 8.27
N LEU A 452 10.97 7.31 8.42
CA LEU A 452 11.14 5.96 8.95
C LEU A 452 12.02 5.09 8.04
N SER A 453 12.01 5.33 6.72
CA SER A 453 12.91 4.64 5.78
C SER A 453 14.38 5.03 6.00
N ASP A 454 14.65 6.32 6.28
CA ASP A 454 16.00 6.79 6.63
C ASP A 454 16.43 6.18 7.95
N PHE A 455 15.54 6.14 8.94
CA PHE A 455 15.78 5.50 10.23
C PHE A 455 16.08 3.99 10.09
N ALA A 456 15.37 3.28 9.21
CA ALA A 456 15.67 1.88 8.91
C ALA A 456 17.10 1.71 8.32
N ALA A 457 17.48 2.60 7.41
CA ALA A 457 18.83 2.60 6.83
C ALA A 457 19.93 2.97 7.87
N GLU A 458 19.61 3.83 8.84
CA GLU A 458 20.53 4.18 9.94
C GLU A 458 20.82 3.01 10.86
N LEU A 459 19.86 2.10 11.11
CA LEU A 459 20.05 0.88 11.90
C LEU A 459 21.01 -0.11 11.22
N CYS A 460 21.26 0.05 9.92
CA CYS A 460 22.16 -0.80 9.13
C CYS A 460 23.61 -0.30 9.08
N ARG A 461 23.90 0.83 9.71
CA ARG A 461 25.24 1.46 9.77
C ARG A 461 25.88 1.17 11.13
#